data_5c31ceaedcca505f3d012c01ca9b06c0
#
_entry.id   5c31ceaedcca505f3d012c01ca9b06c0
#
_cell.length_a   1.000
_cell.length_b   1.000
_cell.length_c   1.000
_cell.angle_alpha   90.00
_cell.angle_beta   90.00
_cell.angle_gamma   90.00
#
_symmetry.space_group_name_H-M   'P 1'
#
loop_
_entity.id
_entity.type
_entity.pdbx_description
1 polymer ?
#
loop_
_entity_poly.entity_id
_entity_poly.type
_entity_poly.pdbx_seq_one_letter_code
_entity_poly.pdbx_strand_id
1 'polypeptide(L)'
;SGGCIEGAVIEAGLETILSGEGQRLDFGVADETAWEVGLSCGGQISVLVLPLADTGLPFALLQEVASMIGHRRKVTFSIDVEAASIEDAAAMNLQQEQSWLDEERSLFHFIQVPPPRLIIIGAVHITQHLSSMANQAGFQVVVVDPRSVFASQQRFSPDIDLQLVWPSDYFADHHVD
;
A
#
# COMPACT_ATOMS: atom_id res chain seq x y z
N SER A 1 -22.73 -12.23 6.01
CA SER A 1 -21.33 -12.64 6.23
C SER A 1 -20.61 -12.74 4.90
N GLY A 2 -19.69 -11.82 4.67
CA GLY A 2 -18.91 -11.75 3.44
C GLY A 2 -17.82 -12.81 3.37
N GLY A 3 -18.14 -14.03 3.01
CA GLY A 3 -17.19 -15.14 2.97
C GLY A 3 -17.01 -15.79 1.59
N CYS A 4 -17.83 -15.43 0.61
CA CYS A 4 -17.81 -16.13 -0.67
C CYS A 4 -16.66 -15.70 -1.58
N ILE A 5 -16.36 -14.41 -1.67
CA ILE A 5 -15.21 -13.91 -2.44
C ILE A 5 -13.91 -14.41 -1.83
N GLU A 6 -13.76 -14.29 -0.51
CA GLU A 6 -12.58 -14.74 0.21
C GLU A 6 -12.37 -16.27 0.03
N GLY A 7 -13.46 -17.05 0.08
CA GLY A 7 -13.40 -18.49 -0.15
C GLY A 7 -12.88 -18.83 -1.55
N ALA A 8 -13.43 -18.18 -2.59
CA ALA A 8 -13.01 -18.38 -3.96
C ALA A 8 -11.55 -17.94 -4.19
N VAL A 9 -11.12 -16.82 -3.58
CA VAL A 9 -9.74 -16.35 -3.67
C VAL A 9 -8.77 -17.31 -2.96
N ILE A 10 -9.16 -17.91 -1.83
CA ILE A 10 -8.34 -18.91 -1.14
C ILE A 10 -8.20 -20.16 -2.00
N GLU A 11 -9.29 -20.65 -2.61
CA GLU A 11 -9.27 -21.81 -3.49
C GLU A 11 -8.38 -21.58 -4.71
N ALA A 12 -8.56 -20.43 -5.37
CA ALA A 12 -7.70 -19.99 -6.47
C ALA A 12 -6.23 -19.87 -6.04
N GLY A 13 -5.97 -19.36 -4.85
CA GLY A 13 -4.59 -19.30 -4.30
C GLY A 13 -3.95 -20.67 -4.13
N LEU A 14 -4.68 -21.66 -3.65
CA LEU A 14 -4.20 -23.04 -3.53
C LEU A 14 -3.92 -23.66 -4.90
N GLU A 15 -4.80 -23.44 -5.89
CA GLU A 15 -4.58 -23.88 -7.26
C GLU A 15 -3.37 -23.22 -7.89
N THR A 16 -3.21 -21.90 -7.73
CA THR A 16 -2.05 -21.12 -8.21
C THR A 16 -0.73 -21.63 -7.62
N ILE A 17 -0.72 -22.02 -6.33
CA ILE A 17 0.47 -22.61 -5.70
C ILE A 17 0.81 -23.98 -6.33
N LEU A 18 -0.18 -24.78 -6.68
CA LEU A 18 0.02 -26.11 -7.24
C LEU A 18 0.38 -26.09 -8.72
N SER A 19 -0.26 -25.21 -9.51
CA SER A 19 -0.05 -25.10 -10.95
C SER A 19 1.17 -24.27 -11.31
N GLY A 20 1.51 -23.26 -10.47
CA GLY A 20 2.50 -22.24 -10.80
C GLY A 20 2.01 -21.21 -11.81
N GLU A 21 0.71 -21.20 -12.12
CA GLU A 21 0.08 -20.27 -13.07
C GLU A 21 -0.81 -19.28 -12.33
N GLY A 22 -0.76 -17.99 -12.73
CA GLY A 22 -1.65 -16.96 -12.21
C GLY A 22 -3.05 -17.10 -12.78
N GLN A 23 -4.05 -16.56 -12.08
CA GLN A 23 -5.43 -16.57 -12.55
C GLN A 23 -6.17 -15.29 -12.15
N ARG A 24 -7.16 -14.92 -12.96
CA ARG A 24 -8.07 -13.80 -12.72
C ARG A 24 -9.43 -14.33 -12.30
N LEU A 25 -9.99 -13.75 -11.27
CA LEU A 25 -11.35 -14.00 -10.79
C LEU A 25 -12.17 -12.73 -10.95
N ASP A 26 -13.30 -12.80 -11.65
CA ASP A 26 -14.21 -11.67 -11.82
C ASP A 26 -15.49 -11.94 -11.04
N PHE A 27 -15.85 -10.99 -10.16
CA PHE A 27 -17.07 -11.02 -9.35
C PHE A 27 -17.95 -9.84 -9.76
N GLY A 28 -19.16 -10.09 -10.23
CA GLY A 28 -20.09 -9.07 -10.70
C GLY A 28 -21.46 -9.16 -10.05
N VAL A 29 -22.23 -8.08 -10.12
CA VAL A 29 -23.55 -7.95 -9.48
C VAL A 29 -24.69 -8.55 -10.31
N ALA A 30 -24.43 -9.15 -11.47
CA ALA A 30 -25.47 -9.68 -12.34
C ALA A 30 -26.13 -10.98 -11.84
N ASP A 31 -25.55 -11.64 -10.84
CA ASP A 31 -26.08 -12.89 -10.27
C ASP A 31 -26.80 -12.66 -8.93
N GLU A 32 -27.89 -13.41 -8.71
CA GLU A 32 -28.63 -13.45 -7.45
C GLU A 32 -27.72 -13.75 -6.23
N THR A 33 -26.54 -14.32 -6.48
CA THR A 33 -25.46 -14.55 -5.52
C THR A 33 -24.72 -13.29 -5.04
N ALA A 34 -24.84 -12.14 -5.75
CA ALA A 34 -24.17 -10.90 -5.34
C ALA A 34 -24.68 -10.37 -3.98
N TRP A 35 -25.92 -10.64 -3.65
CA TRP A 35 -26.51 -10.31 -2.35
C TRP A 35 -25.90 -11.15 -1.22
N GLU A 36 -25.50 -12.37 -1.51
CA GLU A 36 -24.85 -13.26 -0.55
C GLU A 36 -23.41 -12.86 -0.24
N VAL A 37 -22.72 -12.19 -1.18
CA VAL A 37 -21.34 -11.70 -1.03
C VAL A 37 -21.23 -10.29 -0.42
N GLY A 38 -22.36 -9.67 -0.05
CA GLY A 38 -22.35 -8.39 0.68
C GLY A 38 -21.97 -7.16 -0.16
N LEU A 39 -22.01 -7.25 -1.50
CA LEU A 39 -21.87 -6.11 -2.42
C LEU A 39 -23.18 -5.34 -2.48
N SER A 40 -23.52 -4.65 -1.41
CA SER A 40 -24.80 -3.93 -1.26
C SER A 40 -24.99 -2.74 -2.20
N CYS A 41 -23.95 -2.32 -2.93
CA CYS A 41 -23.96 -1.10 -3.75
C CYS A 41 -23.88 -1.37 -5.26
N GLY A 42 -23.89 -2.62 -5.69
CA GLY A 42 -23.69 -2.96 -7.12
C GLY A 42 -22.30 -2.55 -7.63
N GLY A 43 -21.46 -3.46 -7.95
CA GLY A 43 -20.11 -3.20 -8.48
C GLY A 43 -19.53 -4.47 -9.09
N GLN A 44 -18.43 -4.30 -9.80
CA GLN A 44 -17.60 -5.40 -10.29
C GLN A 44 -16.28 -5.36 -9.52
N ILE A 45 -15.79 -6.53 -9.11
CA ILE A 45 -14.48 -6.71 -8.49
C ILE A 45 -13.74 -7.76 -9.30
N SER A 46 -12.55 -7.41 -9.77
CA SER A 46 -11.62 -8.37 -10.35
C SER A 46 -10.47 -8.60 -9.38
N VAL A 47 -10.18 -9.85 -9.10
CA VAL A 47 -9.07 -10.25 -8.23
C VAL A 47 -8.08 -11.05 -9.07
N LEU A 48 -6.84 -10.59 -9.07
CA LEU A 48 -5.74 -11.27 -9.73
C LEU A 48 -4.94 -12.03 -8.69
N VAL A 49 -4.78 -13.33 -8.88
CA VAL A 49 -3.99 -14.22 -8.03
C VAL A 49 -2.73 -14.61 -8.79
N LEU A 50 -1.57 -14.22 -8.27
CA LEU A 50 -0.28 -14.46 -8.92
C LEU A 50 0.56 -15.41 -8.07
N PRO A 51 1.25 -16.40 -8.67
CA PRO A 51 2.23 -17.20 -7.96
C PRO A 51 3.44 -16.33 -7.61
N LEU A 52 4.02 -16.58 -6.44
CA LEU A 52 5.29 -15.96 -6.05
C LEU A 52 6.44 -16.73 -6.69
N ALA A 53 6.60 -16.52 -8.00
CA ALA A 53 7.56 -17.23 -8.87
C ALA A 53 7.86 -16.35 -10.09
N ASP A 54 8.87 -16.73 -10.87
CA ASP A 54 9.25 -16.01 -12.10
C ASP A 54 8.13 -16.00 -13.17
N THR A 55 7.21 -16.95 -13.11
CA THR A 55 6.03 -17.02 -14.00
C THR A 55 4.91 -16.08 -13.60
N GLY A 56 4.94 -15.49 -12.40
CA GLY A 56 3.93 -14.57 -11.89
C GLY A 56 4.56 -13.32 -11.29
N LEU A 57 4.69 -13.27 -9.98
CA LEU A 57 5.34 -12.18 -9.26
C LEU A 57 6.73 -12.63 -8.79
N PRO A 58 7.83 -12.19 -9.46
CA PRO A 58 9.17 -12.59 -9.08
C PRO A 58 9.54 -12.13 -7.68
N PHE A 59 10.17 -13.00 -6.91
CA PHE A 59 10.60 -12.67 -5.55
C PHE A 59 11.60 -11.49 -5.52
N ALA A 60 12.45 -11.38 -6.54
CA ALA A 60 13.39 -10.27 -6.71
C ALA A 60 12.66 -8.92 -6.83
N LEU A 61 11.53 -8.89 -7.57
CA LEU A 61 10.70 -7.68 -7.69
C LEU A 61 10.10 -7.29 -6.33
N LEU A 62 9.63 -8.25 -5.55
CA LEU A 62 9.11 -7.96 -4.20
C LEU A 62 10.18 -7.39 -3.26
N GLN A 63 11.41 -7.90 -3.35
CA GLN A 63 12.53 -7.36 -2.57
C GLN A 63 12.87 -5.92 -2.99
N GLU A 64 12.85 -5.64 -4.30
CA GLU A 64 13.06 -4.29 -4.82
C GLU A 64 11.93 -3.35 -4.37
N VAL A 65 10.67 -3.77 -4.51
CA VAL A 65 9.50 -3.02 -4.04
C VAL A 65 9.61 -2.71 -2.55
N ALA A 66 9.94 -3.69 -1.71
CA ALA A 66 10.12 -3.50 -0.28
C ALA A 66 11.25 -2.51 0.03
N SER A 67 12.37 -2.58 -0.70
CA SER A 67 13.48 -1.64 -0.58
C SER A 67 13.06 -0.22 -0.97
N MET A 68 12.35 -0.06 -2.09
CA MET A 68 11.87 1.25 -2.56
C MET A 68 10.91 1.88 -1.55
N ILE A 69 9.96 1.10 -1.03
CA ILE A 69 9.02 1.55 0.02
C ILE A 69 9.80 2.00 1.27
N GLY A 70 10.78 1.22 1.71
CA GLY A 70 11.64 1.55 2.86
C GLY A 70 12.43 2.86 2.66
N HIS A 71 12.81 3.17 1.43
CA HIS A 71 13.49 4.42 1.06
C HIS A 71 12.53 5.54 0.63
N ARG A 72 11.24 5.38 0.87
CA ARG A 72 10.19 6.35 0.50
C ARG A 72 10.19 6.69 -1.01
N ARG A 73 10.50 5.73 -1.85
CA ARG A 73 10.47 5.89 -3.30
C ARG A 73 9.15 5.40 -3.87
N LYS A 74 8.66 6.08 -4.89
CA LYS A 74 7.50 5.64 -5.66
C LYS A 74 7.83 4.31 -6.34
N VAL A 75 6.89 3.36 -6.26
CA VAL A 75 6.95 2.06 -6.93
C VAL A 75 5.92 2.04 -8.04
N THR A 76 6.32 1.56 -9.20
CA THR A 76 5.41 1.33 -10.34
C THR A 76 5.82 0.05 -11.06
N PHE A 77 4.84 -0.76 -11.43
CA PHE A 77 5.02 -1.89 -12.36
C PHE A 77 3.69 -2.24 -13.02
N SER A 78 3.73 -2.96 -14.12
CA SER A 78 2.55 -3.34 -14.89
C SER A 78 2.34 -4.84 -14.86
N ILE A 79 1.07 -5.23 -14.74
CA ILE A 79 0.63 -6.61 -14.72
C ILE A 79 -0.29 -6.81 -15.90
N ASP A 80 -0.01 -7.79 -16.75
CA ASP A 80 -0.95 -8.29 -17.74
C ASP A 80 -2.05 -9.06 -17.02
N VAL A 81 -3.28 -8.56 -17.09
CA VAL A 81 -4.41 -9.15 -16.36
C VAL A 81 -5.00 -10.38 -17.06
N GLU A 82 -4.72 -10.58 -18.36
CA GLU A 82 -5.12 -11.77 -19.12
C GLU A 82 -4.12 -12.91 -18.92
N ALA A 83 -2.82 -12.59 -19.03
CA ALA A 83 -1.75 -13.56 -18.80
C ALA A 83 -1.50 -13.84 -17.32
N ALA A 84 -2.06 -13.03 -16.41
CA ALA A 84 -1.83 -13.07 -14.96
C ALA A 84 -0.34 -13.13 -14.62
N SER A 85 0.46 -12.22 -15.20
CA SER A 85 1.91 -12.16 -15.06
C SER A 85 2.42 -10.72 -15.07
N ILE A 86 3.64 -10.51 -14.58
CA ILE A 86 4.29 -9.19 -14.67
C ILE A 86 4.74 -8.96 -16.11
N GLU A 87 4.27 -7.88 -16.74
CA GLU A 87 4.70 -7.50 -18.08
C GLU A 87 5.95 -6.64 -18.08
N ASP A 88 5.98 -5.63 -17.23
CA ASP A 88 7.12 -4.73 -17.08
C ASP A 88 7.36 -4.36 -15.63
N ALA A 89 8.52 -4.76 -15.12
CA ALA A 89 9.01 -4.37 -13.80
C ALA A 89 9.84 -3.06 -13.86
N ALA A 90 10.13 -2.54 -15.06
CA ALA A 90 10.86 -1.30 -15.20
C ALA A 90 9.96 -0.14 -14.76
N ALA A 91 10.47 0.67 -13.83
CA ALA A 91 9.81 1.85 -13.31
C ALA A 91 9.39 2.76 -14.46
N MET A 92 8.17 2.59 -14.96
CA MET A 92 7.56 3.55 -15.86
C MET A 92 7.49 4.87 -15.11
N ASN A 93 7.99 5.94 -15.69
CA ASN A 93 7.92 7.27 -15.12
C ASN A 93 6.51 7.83 -15.31
N LEU A 94 5.53 7.11 -14.72
CA LEU A 94 4.13 7.48 -14.76
C LEU A 94 3.92 8.69 -13.86
N GLN A 95 3.32 9.75 -14.40
CA GLN A 95 2.98 10.94 -13.63
C GLN A 95 1.79 10.70 -12.66
N GLN A 96 1.04 9.61 -12.88
CA GLN A 96 -0.08 9.23 -12.03
C GLN A 96 0.39 8.81 -10.63
N GLU A 97 -0.44 9.10 -9.65
CA GLU A 97 -0.21 8.74 -8.23
C GLU A 97 -1.12 7.61 -7.74
N GLN A 98 -2.02 7.14 -8.59
CA GLN A 98 -2.97 6.06 -8.28
C GLN A 98 -2.84 4.94 -9.29
N SER A 99 -3.01 3.70 -8.81
CA SER A 99 -3.11 2.51 -9.67
C SER A 99 -4.34 2.59 -10.56
N TRP A 100 -4.25 2.08 -11.78
CA TRP A 100 -5.33 2.10 -12.75
C TRP A 100 -5.24 0.92 -13.72
N LEU A 101 -6.39 0.58 -14.31
CA LEU A 101 -6.50 -0.45 -15.33
C LEU A 101 -6.57 0.20 -16.72
N ASP A 102 -5.66 -0.16 -17.61
CA ASP A 102 -5.73 0.12 -19.04
C ASP A 102 -6.52 -1.02 -19.70
N GLU A 103 -7.82 -0.79 -19.92
CA GLU A 103 -8.71 -1.79 -20.48
C GLU A 103 -8.36 -2.13 -21.95
N GLU A 104 -7.81 -1.17 -22.71
CA GLU A 104 -7.45 -1.38 -24.12
C GLU A 104 -6.27 -2.36 -24.26
N ARG A 105 -5.36 -2.32 -23.29
CA ARG A 105 -4.15 -3.16 -23.28
C ARG A 105 -4.23 -4.33 -22.32
N SER A 106 -5.30 -4.44 -21.55
CA SER A 106 -5.44 -5.42 -20.46
C SER A 106 -4.30 -5.35 -19.44
N LEU A 107 -3.82 -4.11 -19.15
CA LEU A 107 -2.71 -3.88 -18.22
C LEU A 107 -3.19 -3.20 -16.94
N PHE A 108 -2.91 -3.80 -15.81
CA PHE A 108 -3.06 -3.13 -14.53
C PHE A 108 -1.73 -2.48 -14.11
N HIS A 109 -1.74 -1.14 -14.03
CA HIS A 109 -0.59 -0.37 -13.58
C HIS A 109 -0.67 -0.20 -12.07
N PHE A 110 0.21 -0.92 -11.37
CA PHE A 110 0.35 -0.78 -9.92
C PHE A 110 1.21 0.43 -9.61
N ILE A 111 0.71 1.32 -8.75
CA ILE A 111 1.40 2.53 -8.33
C ILE A 111 1.28 2.64 -6.81
N GLN A 112 2.40 2.65 -6.15
CA GLN A 112 2.51 2.90 -4.71
C GLN A 112 3.34 4.14 -4.49
N VAL A 113 2.71 5.22 -4.02
CA VAL A 113 3.42 6.41 -3.56
C VAL A 113 3.64 6.34 -2.05
N PRO A 114 4.76 6.84 -1.54
CA PRO A 114 4.96 6.91 -0.09
C PRO A 114 3.94 7.86 0.53
N PRO A 115 3.45 7.57 1.75
CA PRO A 115 2.54 8.46 2.44
C PRO A 115 3.19 9.83 2.67
N PRO A 116 2.43 10.92 2.58
CA PRO A 116 2.96 12.25 2.86
C PRO A 116 3.48 12.32 4.30
N ARG A 117 4.58 13.03 4.50
CA ARG A 117 5.20 13.19 5.83
C ARG A 117 4.77 14.51 6.46
N LEU A 118 4.33 14.45 7.71
CA LEU A 118 4.06 15.62 8.53
C LEU A 118 5.11 15.72 9.64
N ILE A 119 5.95 16.74 9.60
CA ILE A 119 6.93 17.01 10.64
C ILE A 119 6.37 18.10 11.55
N ILE A 120 6.22 17.79 12.85
CA ILE A 120 5.70 18.69 13.86
C ILE A 120 6.83 19.09 14.81
N ILE A 121 7.11 20.36 14.91
CA ILE A 121 8.13 20.88 15.83
C ILE A 121 7.48 21.23 17.16
N GLY A 122 7.87 20.51 18.21
CA GLY A 122 7.37 20.67 19.58
C GLY A 122 6.34 19.63 19.99
N ALA A 123 6.65 18.84 21.04
CA ALA A 123 5.81 17.77 21.59
C ALA A 123 4.84 18.29 22.66
N VAL A 124 4.18 19.42 22.43
CA VAL A 124 3.23 20.06 23.37
C VAL A 124 1.85 19.37 23.31
N HIS A 125 0.91 19.84 24.12
CA HIS A 125 -0.42 19.21 24.25
C HIS A 125 -1.17 19.13 22.91
N ILE A 126 -1.17 20.19 22.12
CA ILE A 126 -1.87 20.21 20.83
C ILE A 126 -1.28 19.20 19.82
N THR A 127 0.02 18.95 19.90
CA THR A 127 0.72 17.99 19.04
C THR A 127 0.23 16.55 19.27
N GLN A 128 -0.17 16.19 20.48
CA GLN A 128 -0.71 14.86 20.77
C GLN A 128 -1.99 14.58 19.97
N HIS A 129 -2.88 15.55 19.88
CA HIS A 129 -4.12 15.41 19.12
C HIS A 129 -3.86 15.51 17.61
N LEU A 130 -3.06 16.50 17.20
CA LEU A 130 -2.74 16.71 15.79
C LEU A 130 -2.04 15.48 15.19
N SER A 131 -1.06 14.92 15.89
CA SER A 131 -0.33 13.74 15.41
C SER A 131 -1.24 12.53 15.23
N SER A 132 -2.17 12.28 16.17
CA SER A 132 -3.14 11.20 16.05
C SER A 132 -4.10 11.41 14.87
N MET A 133 -4.62 12.62 14.69
CA MET A 133 -5.51 12.95 13.57
C MET A 133 -4.80 12.82 12.22
N ALA A 134 -3.57 13.31 12.13
CA ALA A 134 -2.77 13.23 10.91
C ALA A 134 -2.42 11.78 10.57
N ASN A 135 -2.06 10.96 11.55
CA ASN A 135 -1.80 9.54 11.34
C ASN A 135 -3.05 8.82 10.81
N GLN A 136 -4.22 9.08 11.38
CA GLN A 136 -5.50 8.54 10.89
C GLN A 136 -5.84 9.03 9.47
N ALA A 137 -5.39 10.23 9.09
CA ALA A 137 -5.54 10.77 7.73
C ALA A 137 -4.49 10.22 6.74
N GLY A 138 -3.64 9.28 7.16
CA GLY A 138 -2.67 8.61 6.29
C GLY A 138 -1.31 9.31 6.19
N PHE A 139 -1.02 10.31 7.05
CA PHE A 139 0.31 10.92 7.09
C PHE A 139 1.28 10.06 7.92
N GLN A 140 2.52 9.99 7.47
CA GLN A 140 3.62 9.57 8.34
C GLN A 140 4.00 10.76 9.22
N VAL A 141 3.80 10.63 10.53
CA VAL A 141 4.00 11.76 11.45
C VAL A 141 5.32 11.62 12.19
N VAL A 142 6.11 12.69 12.17
CA VAL A 142 7.35 12.85 12.94
C VAL A 142 7.18 14.02 13.88
N VAL A 143 7.47 13.83 15.16
CA VAL A 143 7.44 14.89 16.17
C VAL A 143 8.86 15.12 16.68
N VAL A 144 9.36 16.35 16.52
CA VAL A 144 10.71 16.74 16.90
C VAL A 144 10.66 17.67 18.10
N ASP A 145 11.22 17.24 19.23
CA ASP A 145 11.36 18.07 20.45
C ASP A 145 12.56 17.57 21.27
N PRO A 146 13.55 18.41 21.61
CA PRO A 146 14.71 18.00 22.41
C PRO A 146 14.35 17.69 23.86
N ARG A 147 13.16 18.06 24.32
CA ARG A 147 12.75 17.92 25.73
C ARG A 147 12.07 16.58 25.96
N SER A 148 12.77 15.61 26.55
CA SER A 148 12.29 14.26 26.82
C SER A 148 11.00 14.19 27.67
N VAL A 149 10.78 15.18 28.53
CA VAL A 149 9.54 15.28 29.35
C VAL A 149 8.31 15.47 28.48
N PHE A 150 8.43 16.17 27.34
CA PHE A 150 7.35 16.39 26.40
C PHE A 150 7.30 15.32 25.33
N ALA A 151 8.42 14.92 24.76
CA ALA A 151 8.52 13.90 23.73
C ALA A 151 8.72 12.50 24.37
N SER A 152 7.73 12.01 25.10
CA SER A 152 7.75 10.68 25.69
C SER A 152 6.75 9.76 25.02
N GLN A 153 7.10 8.49 24.81
CA GLN A 153 6.25 7.47 24.18
C GLN A 153 4.91 7.26 24.90
N GLN A 154 4.84 7.55 26.20
CA GLN A 154 3.59 7.46 26.97
C GLN A 154 2.53 8.48 26.53
N ARG A 155 2.96 9.56 25.86
CA ARG A 155 2.09 10.67 25.46
C ARG A 155 1.65 10.59 24.00
N PHE A 156 2.26 9.71 23.19
CA PHE A 156 1.99 9.59 21.77
C PHE A 156 1.70 8.13 21.40
N SER A 157 0.98 7.91 20.28
CA SER A 157 0.80 6.57 19.72
C SER A 157 2.15 5.95 19.33
N PRO A 158 2.30 4.62 19.43
CA PRO A 158 3.50 3.91 18.97
C PRO A 158 3.85 4.16 17.50
N ASP A 159 2.86 4.53 16.69
CA ASP A 159 3.02 4.81 15.25
C ASP A 159 3.62 6.19 14.96
N ILE A 160 3.78 7.04 15.99
CA ILE A 160 4.35 8.37 15.85
C ILE A 160 5.86 8.30 16.09
N ASP A 161 6.63 8.76 15.11
CA ASP A 161 8.08 8.85 15.21
C ASP A 161 8.46 10.04 16.09
N LEU A 162 9.03 9.77 17.28
CA LEU A 162 9.46 10.80 18.23
C LEU A 162 10.98 10.99 18.14
N GLN A 163 11.40 12.17 17.72
CA GLN A 163 12.79 12.57 17.58
C GLN A 163 13.22 13.52 18.71
N LEU A 164 14.05 13.01 19.62
CA LEU A 164 14.57 13.72 20.81
C LEU A 164 15.81 14.56 20.46
N VAL A 165 15.69 15.39 19.44
CA VAL A 165 16.79 16.22 18.91
C VAL A 165 16.33 17.65 18.71
N TRP A 166 17.27 18.58 18.55
CA TRP A 166 16.94 19.93 18.14
C TRP A 166 16.46 19.95 16.67
N PRO A 167 15.51 20.80 16.31
CA PRO A 167 15.04 20.89 14.92
C PRO A 167 16.18 21.15 13.91
N SER A 168 17.18 21.96 14.27
CA SER A 168 18.36 22.19 13.44
C SER A 168 19.12 20.90 13.11
N ASP A 169 19.27 20.03 14.10
CA ASP A 169 20.00 18.77 13.94
C ASP A 169 19.18 17.76 13.14
N TYR A 170 17.86 17.73 13.40
CA TYR A 170 16.95 16.90 12.61
C TYR A 170 17.01 17.23 11.11
N PHE A 171 16.92 18.53 10.76
CA PHE A 171 16.95 18.97 9.36
C PHE A 171 18.33 18.96 8.72
N ALA A 172 19.41 18.85 9.50
CA ALA A 172 20.75 18.60 8.96
C ALA A 172 20.88 17.20 8.38
N ASP A 173 20.22 16.23 9.02
CA ASP A 173 20.29 14.80 8.64
C ASP A 173 19.13 14.34 7.75
N HIS A 174 18.04 15.12 7.68
CA HIS A 174 16.82 14.76 6.96
C HIS A 174 16.40 15.85 5.99
N HIS A 175 16.41 15.54 4.71
CA HIS A 175 15.83 16.43 3.69
C HIS A 175 14.30 16.39 3.77
N VAL A 176 13.68 17.55 3.57
CA VAL A 176 12.24 17.66 3.39
C VAL A 176 11.97 17.51 1.90
N ASP A 177 11.29 16.40 1.55
CA ASP A 177 10.85 16.12 0.17
C ASP A 177 9.55 16.85 -0.13
#